data_384367643391f6ef4e5d1a30d19b126e
#
_entry.id   384367643391f6ef4e5d1a30d19b126e
#
_cell.length_a   1.000
_cell.length_b   1.000
_cell.length_c   1.000
_cell.angle_alpha   90.00
_cell.angle_beta   90.00
_cell.angle_gamma   90.00
#
_symmetry.space_group_name_H-M   'P 1'
#
loop_
_entity.id
_entity.type
_entity.pdbx_description
1 polymer ?
#
loop_
_entity_poly.entity_id
_entity_poly.type
_entity_poly.pdbx_seq_one_letter_code
_entity_poly.pdbx_strand_id
1 'polypeptide(L)'
;VKEAVTDLLDNREGLMCGICNGFQALIKLGLVPFGKIIDTDENCPTLTFNTIGRHQSMLVRTRIASNKSPWLKHTKPGEIHTVAISHGEGRFVANDDVLQQLIENGQVATQYVDLDGNPTSDVRFNPNNSYLAIEGITSPDGRVFGKMGHSERSGDNMYVNIPDKNLENEIFKSAVEYFK
;
A
#
# COMPACT_ATOMS: atom_id res chain seq x y z
N VAL A 1 11.98 -0.64 20.70
CA VAL A 1 11.39 -0.36 19.39
C VAL A 1 9.95 0.13 19.53
N LYS A 2 9.07 -0.58 20.29
CA LYS A 2 7.66 -0.19 20.48
C LYS A 2 7.53 1.26 20.95
N GLU A 3 8.23 1.63 22.03
CA GLU A 3 8.21 2.99 22.61
C GLU A 3 8.64 4.06 21.60
N ALA A 4 9.69 3.79 20.82
CA ALA A 4 10.18 4.74 19.82
C ALA A 4 9.19 4.95 18.68
N VAL A 5 8.47 3.89 18.24
CA VAL A 5 7.43 3.99 17.23
C VAL A 5 6.23 4.77 17.77
N THR A 6 5.81 4.46 19.00
CA THR A 6 4.72 5.18 19.67
C THR A 6 5.06 6.68 19.83
N ASP A 7 6.28 6.99 20.29
CA ASP A 7 6.74 8.38 20.41
C ASP A 7 6.74 9.11 19.05
N LEU A 8 7.23 8.45 18.01
CA LEU A 8 7.21 9.00 16.63
C LEU A 8 5.81 9.38 16.18
N LEU A 9 4.84 8.48 16.38
CA LEU A 9 3.48 8.67 15.87
C LEU A 9 2.63 9.56 16.78
N ASP A 10 2.71 9.39 18.10
CA ASP A 10 1.80 10.05 19.04
C ASP A 10 2.29 11.44 19.48
N ASN A 11 3.62 11.60 19.65
CA ASN A 11 4.19 12.84 20.20
C ASN A 11 4.86 13.73 19.15
N ARG A 12 5.34 13.14 18.05
CA ARG A 12 6.08 13.89 17.03
C ARG A 12 5.33 14.05 15.72
N GLU A 13 4.10 13.55 15.66
CA GLU A 13 3.29 13.56 14.42
C GLU A 13 4.05 13.01 13.20
N GLY A 14 4.92 12.03 13.44
CA GLY A 14 5.81 11.47 12.43
C GLY A 14 5.08 10.66 11.37
N LEU A 15 5.75 10.46 10.25
CA LEU A 15 5.29 9.61 9.15
C LEU A 15 6.02 8.27 9.15
N MET A 16 5.32 7.19 8.78
CA MET A 16 5.89 5.86 8.62
C MET A 16 5.39 5.22 7.33
N CYS A 17 6.32 4.67 6.54
CA CYS A 17 5.97 3.91 5.33
C CYS A 17 6.59 2.52 5.39
N GLY A 18 5.81 1.51 5.03
CA GLY A 18 6.25 0.13 4.89
C GLY A 18 6.00 -0.37 3.48
N ILE A 19 7.07 -0.75 2.76
CA ILE A 19 6.99 -1.28 1.40
C ILE A 19 7.28 -2.78 1.44
N CYS A 20 6.45 -3.57 0.78
CA CYS A 20 6.57 -5.03 0.66
C CYS A 20 6.69 -5.69 2.05
N ASN A 21 7.87 -6.18 2.44
CA ASN A 21 8.11 -6.73 3.78
C ASN A 21 7.85 -5.70 4.90
N GLY A 22 8.08 -4.42 4.65
CA GLY A 22 7.71 -3.34 5.56
C GLY A 22 6.20 -3.26 5.80
N PHE A 23 5.39 -3.41 4.76
CA PHE A 23 3.94 -3.47 4.90
C PHE A 23 3.50 -4.70 5.71
N GLN A 24 4.11 -5.86 5.47
CA GLN A 24 3.86 -7.07 6.27
C GLN A 24 4.15 -6.83 7.76
N ALA A 25 5.22 -6.11 8.08
CA ALA A 25 5.54 -5.75 9.46
C ALA A 25 4.50 -4.78 10.05
N LEU A 26 4.13 -3.72 9.31
CA LEU A 26 3.15 -2.74 9.77
C LEU A 26 1.78 -3.38 10.07
N ILE A 27 1.31 -4.28 9.20
CA ILE A 27 -0.01 -4.92 9.38
C ILE A 27 0.01 -5.90 10.57
N LYS A 28 1.09 -6.65 10.75
CA LYS A 28 1.26 -7.57 11.89
C LYS A 28 1.36 -6.84 13.23
N LEU A 29 1.83 -5.61 13.24
CA LEU A 29 1.89 -4.77 14.42
C LEU A 29 0.58 -4.01 14.68
N GLY A 30 -0.38 -4.01 13.74
CA GLY A 30 -1.61 -3.23 13.80
C GLY A 30 -1.44 -1.76 13.43
N LEU A 31 -0.22 -1.31 13.06
CA LEU A 31 0.04 0.07 12.66
C LEU A 31 -0.76 0.47 11.43
N VAL A 32 -1.02 -0.45 10.53
CA VAL A 32 -2.10 -0.37 9.56
C VAL A 32 -3.04 -1.57 9.75
N PRO A 33 -4.36 -1.38 9.76
CA PRO A 33 -5.10 -0.12 9.55
C PRO A 33 -5.37 0.70 10.81
N PHE A 34 -4.90 0.29 12.00
CA PHE A 34 -5.38 0.84 13.27
C PHE A 34 -4.60 2.07 13.78
N GLY A 35 -3.44 2.38 13.19
CA GLY A 35 -2.61 3.53 13.55
C GLY A 35 -1.81 3.37 14.85
N LYS A 36 -1.84 2.21 15.48
CA LYS A 36 -1.16 1.92 16.75
C LYS A 36 -0.74 0.46 16.84
N ILE A 37 0.25 0.18 17.67
CA ILE A 37 0.68 -1.20 17.94
C ILE A 37 -0.35 -1.86 18.86
N ILE A 38 -0.95 -2.96 18.38
CA ILE A 38 -1.93 -3.78 19.09
C ILE A 38 -1.51 -5.25 19.07
N ASP A 39 -2.08 -6.02 19.95
CA ASP A 39 -2.05 -7.48 19.84
C ASP A 39 -3.07 -7.89 18.78
N THR A 40 -2.61 -8.46 17.67
CA THR A 40 -3.48 -8.88 16.56
C THR A 40 -4.10 -10.24 16.83
N ASP A 41 -5.35 -10.43 16.39
CA ASP A 41 -6.10 -11.66 16.46
C ASP A 41 -6.59 -12.11 15.06
N GLU A 42 -7.42 -13.14 15.01
CA GLU A 42 -7.95 -13.73 13.78
C GLU A 42 -8.90 -12.81 12.99
N ASN A 43 -9.42 -11.76 13.62
CA ASN A 43 -10.30 -10.78 12.98
C ASN A 43 -9.53 -9.63 12.35
N CYS A 44 -8.24 -9.50 12.66
CA CYS A 44 -7.39 -8.48 12.09
C CYS A 44 -7.04 -8.78 10.63
N PRO A 45 -6.95 -7.74 9.79
CA PRO A 45 -6.48 -7.91 8.42
C PRO A 45 -5.03 -8.40 8.39
N THR A 46 -4.68 -9.11 7.33
CA THR A 46 -3.32 -9.62 7.18
C THR A 46 -2.88 -9.67 5.72
N LEU A 47 -1.58 -9.85 5.54
CA LEU A 47 -0.97 -10.21 4.26
C LEU A 47 -0.56 -11.68 4.32
N THR A 48 -0.99 -12.47 3.33
CA THR A 48 -0.75 -13.90 3.26
C THR A 48 -0.22 -14.32 1.90
N PHE A 49 -0.06 -15.62 1.69
CA PHE A 49 0.49 -16.18 0.47
C PHE A 49 -0.32 -15.81 -0.78
N ASN A 50 0.38 -15.55 -1.88
CA ASN A 50 -0.22 -15.42 -3.20
C ASN A 50 -1.01 -16.69 -3.52
N THR A 51 -2.20 -16.55 -4.13
CA THR A 51 -3.06 -17.71 -4.45
C THR A 51 -2.42 -18.70 -5.39
N ILE A 52 -1.47 -18.27 -6.22
CA ILE A 52 -0.72 -19.15 -7.12
C ILE A 52 0.38 -19.98 -6.40
N GLY A 53 0.57 -19.80 -5.10
CA GLY A 53 1.51 -20.57 -4.28
C GLY A 53 2.99 -20.34 -4.59
N ARG A 54 3.35 -19.23 -5.26
CA ARG A 54 4.75 -18.92 -5.58
C ARG A 54 5.03 -17.42 -5.58
N HIS A 55 6.32 -17.10 -5.57
CA HIS A 55 6.82 -15.73 -5.73
C HIS A 55 6.42 -15.15 -7.09
N GLN A 56 5.98 -13.90 -7.09
CA GLN A 56 5.72 -13.09 -8.27
C GLN A 56 6.68 -11.91 -8.31
N SER A 57 7.34 -11.74 -9.46
CA SER A 57 8.19 -10.58 -9.74
C SER A 57 7.80 -10.04 -11.11
N MET A 58 7.14 -8.89 -11.12
CA MET A 58 6.61 -8.28 -12.34
C MET A 58 6.29 -6.80 -12.13
N LEU A 59 6.00 -6.10 -13.22
CA LEU A 59 5.39 -4.79 -13.16
C LEU A 59 3.87 -4.92 -13.16
N VAL A 60 3.23 -4.14 -12.30
CA VAL A 60 1.77 -4.06 -12.18
C VAL A 60 1.34 -2.61 -12.32
N ARG A 61 0.07 -2.42 -12.67
CA ARG A 61 -0.57 -1.10 -12.65
C ARG A 61 -1.38 -0.96 -11.38
N THR A 62 -1.21 0.16 -10.71
CA THR A 62 -1.98 0.52 -9.52
C THR A 62 -2.63 1.87 -9.72
N ARG A 63 -3.81 2.08 -9.16
CA ARG A 63 -4.44 3.39 -9.09
C ARG A 63 -4.42 3.95 -7.68
N ILE A 64 -4.39 5.25 -7.55
CA ILE A 64 -4.67 5.94 -6.30
C ILE A 64 -6.18 5.85 -6.04
N ALA A 65 -6.56 5.15 -4.97
CA ALA A 65 -7.96 5.03 -4.57
C ALA A 65 -8.37 6.19 -3.63
N SER A 66 -7.44 6.62 -2.77
CA SER A 66 -7.62 7.75 -1.86
C SER A 66 -6.29 8.48 -1.69
N ASN A 67 -6.32 9.81 -1.67
CA ASN A 67 -5.16 10.66 -1.37
C ASN A 67 -5.25 11.33 0.00
N LYS A 68 -6.00 10.73 0.93
CA LYS A 68 -6.15 11.21 2.32
C LYS A 68 -4.81 11.27 3.06
N SER A 69 -3.92 10.34 2.75
CA SER A 69 -2.61 10.22 3.38
C SER A 69 -1.68 11.37 3.00
N PRO A 70 -0.90 11.93 3.95
CA PRO A 70 0.18 12.87 3.65
C PRO A 70 1.19 12.33 2.64
N TRP A 71 1.40 11.01 2.59
CA TRP A 71 2.25 10.34 1.61
C TRP A 71 1.77 10.50 0.17
N LEU A 72 0.47 10.76 -0.04
CA LEU A 72 -0.18 10.84 -1.34
C LEU A 72 -0.67 12.25 -1.70
N LYS A 73 -0.19 13.28 -0.98
CA LYS A 73 -0.59 14.68 -1.14
C LYS A 73 -0.49 15.19 -2.59
N HIS A 74 0.52 14.76 -3.32
CA HIS A 74 0.78 15.19 -4.71
C HIS A 74 0.13 14.28 -5.77
N THR A 75 -0.64 13.26 -5.35
CA THR A 75 -1.35 12.38 -6.26
C THR A 75 -2.83 12.71 -6.32
N LYS A 76 -3.52 12.19 -7.33
CA LYS A 76 -4.97 12.38 -7.50
C LYS A 76 -5.67 11.03 -7.49
N PRO A 77 -6.85 10.91 -6.84
CA PRO A 77 -7.68 9.72 -6.98
C PRO A 77 -7.94 9.40 -8.46
N GLY A 78 -7.79 8.12 -8.82
CA GLY A 78 -7.85 7.66 -10.20
C GLY A 78 -6.54 7.71 -10.98
N GLU A 79 -5.51 8.38 -10.49
CA GLU A 79 -4.18 8.39 -11.11
C GLU A 79 -3.57 7.00 -11.11
N ILE A 80 -2.99 6.60 -12.27
CA ILE A 80 -2.47 5.24 -12.46
C ILE A 80 -0.95 5.29 -12.54
N HIS A 81 -0.31 4.42 -11.77
CA HIS A 81 1.13 4.24 -11.72
C HIS A 81 1.52 2.82 -12.10
N THR A 82 2.67 2.68 -12.77
CA THR A 82 3.31 1.37 -12.99
C THR A 82 4.34 1.16 -11.90
N VAL A 83 4.27 0.04 -11.19
CA VAL A 83 5.14 -0.26 -10.06
C VAL A 83 5.64 -1.70 -10.10
N ALA A 84 6.89 -1.92 -9.69
CA ALA A 84 7.44 -3.26 -9.57
C ALA A 84 6.94 -3.94 -8.30
N ILE A 85 6.58 -5.22 -8.39
CA ILE A 85 6.32 -6.09 -7.25
C ILE A 85 7.32 -7.25 -7.23
N SER A 86 7.62 -7.75 -6.03
CA SER A 86 8.52 -8.91 -5.85
C SER A 86 8.20 -9.57 -4.50
N HIS A 87 7.23 -10.47 -4.47
CA HIS A 87 6.77 -11.10 -3.23
C HIS A 87 6.06 -12.44 -3.44
N GLY A 88 6.15 -13.32 -2.43
CA GLY A 88 5.39 -14.56 -2.32
C GLY A 88 4.17 -14.43 -1.40
N GLU A 89 4.18 -13.41 -0.53
CA GLU A 89 3.16 -13.11 0.47
C GLU A 89 2.77 -11.64 0.36
N GLY A 90 1.77 -11.35 -0.46
CA GLY A 90 1.30 -9.98 -0.67
C GLY A 90 -0.21 -9.88 -0.79
N ARG A 91 -0.91 -11.00 -0.55
CA ARG A 91 -2.35 -11.09 -0.61
C ARG A 91 -2.98 -10.46 0.61
N PHE A 92 -3.60 -9.31 0.43
CA PHE A 92 -4.39 -8.68 1.48
C PHE A 92 -5.70 -9.43 1.67
N VAL A 93 -6.00 -9.80 2.91
CA VAL A 93 -7.26 -10.41 3.33
C VAL A 93 -7.77 -9.75 4.59
N ALA A 94 -9.09 -9.58 4.68
CA ALA A 94 -9.80 -9.04 5.83
C ALA A 94 -11.23 -9.54 5.81
N ASN A 95 -11.93 -9.47 6.95
CA ASN A 95 -13.37 -9.70 7.00
C ASN A 95 -14.14 -8.50 6.40
N ASP A 96 -15.42 -8.71 6.11
CA ASP A 96 -16.25 -7.72 5.43
C ASP A 96 -16.40 -6.41 6.24
N ASP A 97 -16.49 -6.49 7.56
CA ASP A 97 -16.61 -5.31 8.43
C ASP A 97 -15.37 -4.42 8.35
N VAL A 98 -14.17 -5.03 8.36
CA VAL A 98 -12.90 -4.32 8.20
C VAL A 98 -12.79 -3.72 6.78
N LEU A 99 -13.18 -4.47 5.75
CA LEU A 99 -13.19 -3.97 4.37
C LEU A 99 -14.09 -2.75 4.22
N GLN A 100 -15.29 -2.79 4.79
CA GLN A 100 -16.22 -1.68 4.78
C GLN A 100 -15.65 -0.46 5.51
N GLN A 101 -15.08 -0.64 6.69
CA GLN A 101 -14.44 0.44 7.45
C GLN A 101 -13.28 1.09 6.68
N LEU A 102 -12.45 0.29 6.00
CA LEU A 102 -11.35 0.81 5.19
C LEU A 102 -11.85 1.70 4.05
N ILE A 103 -12.95 1.31 3.41
CA ILE A 103 -13.58 2.09 2.33
C ILE A 103 -14.16 3.39 2.88
N GLU A 104 -15.01 3.30 3.91
CA GLU A 104 -15.71 4.44 4.51
C GLU A 104 -14.73 5.49 5.07
N ASN A 105 -13.64 5.03 5.67
CA ASN A 105 -12.60 5.89 6.21
C ASN A 105 -11.62 6.44 5.16
N GLY A 106 -11.71 5.99 3.90
CA GLY A 106 -10.75 6.35 2.85
C GLY A 106 -9.34 5.83 3.12
N GLN A 107 -9.21 4.70 3.82
CA GLN A 107 -7.93 4.07 4.16
C GLN A 107 -7.38 3.15 3.06
N VAL A 108 -8.20 2.76 2.07
CA VAL A 108 -7.71 2.11 0.86
C VAL A 108 -6.97 3.15 0.04
N ALA A 109 -5.65 3.08 0.05
CA ALA A 109 -4.78 4.07 -0.59
C ALA A 109 -4.56 3.76 -2.07
N THR A 110 -4.21 2.51 -2.37
CA THR A 110 -3.87 2.06 -3.73
C THR A 110 -4.51 0.71 -4.03
N GLN A 111 -4.88 0.50 -5.30
CA GLN A 111 -5.49 -0.73 -5.78
C GLN A 111 -4.83 -1.19 -7.08
N TYR A 112 -4.69 -2.51 -7.25
CA TYR A 112 -4.33 -3.13 -8.53
C TYR A 112 -5.43 -2.90 -9.57
N VAL A 113 -5.04 -2.59 -10.80
CA VAL A 113 -5.98 -2.30 -11.88
C VAL A 113 -5.64 -3.04 -13.16
N ASP A 114 -6.68 -3.31 -13.97
CA ASP A 114 -6.57 -3.83 -15.33
C ASP A 114 -6.05 -2.77 -16.31
N LEU A 115 -6.06 -3.09 -17.60
CA LEU A 115 -5.60 -2.18 -18.64
C LEU A 115 -6.51 -0.95 -18.82
N ASP A 116 -7.77 -1.06 -18.42
CA ASP A 116 -8.75 0.04 -18.47
C ASP A 116 -8.73 0.91 -17.20
N GLY A 117 -7.91 0.53 -16.21
CA GLY A 117 -7.76 1.26 -14.95
C GLY A 117 -8.81 0.90 -13.89
N ASN A 118 -9.53 -0.21 -14.08
CA ASN A 118 -10.52 -0.69 -13.12
C ASN A 118 -9.90 -1.66 -12.11
N PRO A 119 -10.23 -1.55 -10.80
CA PRO A 119 -9.85 -2.56 -9.83
C PRO A 119 -10.38 -3.93 -10.22
N THR A 120 -9.52 -4.95 -10.09
CA THR A 120 -9.87 -6.27 -10.59
C THR A 120 -9.39 -7.40 -9.69
N SER A 121 -10.13 -8.51 -9.69
CA SER A 121 -9.72 -9.78 -9.08
C SER A 121 -8.96 -10.69 -10.05
N ASP A 122 -8.81 -10.30 -11.32
CA ASP A 122 -8.08 -11.07 -12.31
C ASP A 122 -6.59 -11.16 -11.93
N VAL A 123 -6.11 -12.37 -11.71
CA VAL A 123 -4.73 -12.64 -11.26
C VAL A 123 -3.64 -12.17 -12.24
N ARG A 124 -3.99 -11.87 -13.49
CA ARG A 124 -3.06 -11.25 -14.45
C ARG A 124 -2.68 -9.83 -14.04
N PHE A 125 -3.58 -9.13 -13.35
CA PHE A 125 -3.44 -7.72 -12.95
C PHE A 125 -3.38 -7.54 -11.43
N ASN A 126 -4.01 -8.44 -10.66
CA ASN A 126 -3.95 -8.54 -9.20
C ASN A 126 -3.25 -9.86 -8.83
N PRO A 127 -1.92 -9.94 -8.98
CA PRO A 127 -1.18 -11.20 -9.03
C PRO A 127 -1.15 -11.97 -7.71
N ASN A 128 -1.43 -11.32 -6.61
CA ASN A 128 -1.57 -11.95 -5.29
C ASN A 128 -3.03 -12.26 -4.92
N ASN A 129 -3.99 -11.82 -5.74
CA ASN A 129 -5.42 -11.95 -5.51
C ASN A 129 -5.89 -11.31 -4.20
N SER A 130 -5.41 -10.09 -3.94
CA SER A 130 -5.84 -9.27 -2.80
C SER A 130 -7.32 -8.93 -2.86
N TYR A 131 -7.98 -8.95 -1.73
CA TYR A 131 -9.38 -8.54 -1.61
C TYR A 131 -9.55 -7.09 -2.05
N LEU A 132 -10.64 -6.79 -2.78
CA LEU A 132 -10.94 -5.48 -3.37
C LEU A 132 -9.77 -4.89 -4.20
N ALA A 133 -8.89 -5.75 -4.71
CA ALA A 133 -7.66 -5.35 -5.41
C ALA A 133 -6.73 -4.47 -4.57
N ILE A 134 -6.83 -4.49 -3.25
CA ILE A 134 -6.03 -3.64 -2.35
C ILE A 134 -4.54 -3.95 -2.53
N GLU A 135 -3.78 -2.92 -2.88
CA GLU A 135 -2.31 -2.94 -2.99
C GLU A 135 -1.67 -2.24 -1.79
N GLY A 136 -2.33 -1.21 -1.26
CA GLY A 136 -1.86 -0.46 -0.09
C GLY A 136 -2.99 0.16 0.71
N ILE A 137 -2.75 0.29 2.03
CA ILE A 137 -3.68 0.88 3.00
C ILE A 137 -2.95 1.84 3.93
N THR A 138 -3.72 2.69 4.61
CA THR A 138 -3.18 3.63 5.59
C THR A 138 -3.77 3.42 6.99
N SER A 139 -3.14 4.07 7.98
CA SER A 139 -3.76 4.34 9.29
C SER A 139 -4.97 5.27 9.15
N PRO A 140 -5.84 5.40 10.18
CA PRO A 140 -7.01 6.27 10.11
C PRO A 140 -6.68 7.75 9.84
N ASP A 141 -5.54 8.22 10.34
CA ASP A 141 -5.02 9.58 10.12
C ASP A 141 -4.16 9.70 8.84
N GLY A 142 -3.88 8.59 8.15
CA GLY A 142 -3.11 8.53 6.93
C GLY A 142 -1.59 8.60 7.11
N ARG A 143 -1.07 8.77 8.33
CA ARG A 143 0.38 8.97 8.59
C ARG A 143 1.20 7.70 8.45
N VAL A 144 0.60 6.56 8.72
CA VAL A 144 1.22 5.25 8.45
C VAL A 144 0.69 4.72 7.13
N PHE A 145 1.57 4.38 6.21
CA PHE A 145 1.23 3.88 4.87
C PHE A 145 1.94 2.57 4.59
N GLY A 146 1.18 1.53 4.27
CA GLY A 146 1.68 0.23 3.87
C GLY A 146 1.29 -0.11 2.44
N LYS A 147 2.23 -0.58 1.62
CA LYS A 147 1.97 -0.99 0.23
C LYS A 147 2.89 -2.13 -0.22
N MET A 148 2.45 -2.91 -1.21
CA MET A 148 3.24 -4.03 -1.72
C MET A 148 4.20 -3.63 -2.85
N GLY A 149 3.82 -2.67 -3.68
CA GLY A 149 4.65 -2.22 -4.79
C GLY A 149 5.86 -1.40 -4.36
N HIS A 150 6.98 -1.69 -5.00
CA HIS A 150 8.28 -1.07 -4.74
C HIS A 150 8.40 0.28 -5.44
N SER A 151 7.79 1.29 -4.86
CA SER A 151 7.85 2.66 -5.38
C SER A 151 9.23 3.29 -5.31
N GLU A 152 10.10 2.78 -4.45
CA GLU A 152 11.51 3.16 -4.36
C GLU A 152 12.34 2.68 -5.55
N ARG A 153 11.82 1.70 -6.31
CA ARG A 153 12.47 1.21 -7.52
C ARG A 153 12.04 2.05 -8.73
N SER A 154 12.36 3.32 -8.69
CA SER A 154 12.11 4.28 -9.77
C SER A 154 13.39 5.06 -10.06
N GLY A 155 13.62 5.40 -11.33
CA GLY A 155 14.78 6.17 -11.76
C GLY A 155 14.98 6.12 -13.27
N ASP A 156 15.83 7.00 -13.76
CA ASP A 156 16.15 7.10 -15.17
C ASP A 156 16.76 5.80 -15.68
N ASN A 157 16.25 5.32 -16.80
CA ASN A 157 16.71 4.10 -17.49
C ASN A 157 16.56 2.77 -16.72
N MET A 158 15.87 2.76 -15.58
CA MET A 158 15.66 1.52 -14.83
C MET A 158 14.74 0.54 -15.56
N TYR A 159 13.74 1.04 -16.29
CA TYR A 159 12.77 0.24 -17.05
C TYR A 159 12.67 0.76 -18.49
N VAL A 160 13.58 0.31 -19.34
CA VAL A 160 13.76 0.90 -20.70
C VAL A 160 12.64 0.49 -21.67
N ASN A 161 12.09 -0.72 -21.54
CA ASN A 161 11.18 -1.31 -22.54
C ASN A 161 9.69 -1.28 -22.08
N ILE A 162 9.29 -0.30 -21.31
CA ILE A 162 7.91 -0.18 -20.84
C ILE A 162 7.28 1.04 -21.47
N PRO A 163 6.29 0.86 -22.35
CA PRO A 163 5.53 1.98 -22.90
C PRO A 163 4.67 2.62 -21.81
N ASP A 164 4.38 3.91 -21.98
CA ASP A 164 3.47 4.69 -21.15
C ASP A 164 3.71 4.55 -19.63
N LYS A 165 4.97 4.44 -19.25
CA LYS A 165 5.36 4.28 -17.86
C LYS A 165 5.12 5.56 -17.07
N ASN A 166 4.15 5.55 -16.18
CA ASN A 166 4.10 6.49 -15.08
C ASN A 166 4.77 5.82 -13.87
N LEU A 167 6.08 6.00 -13.77
CA LEU A 167 6.92 5.52 -12.67
C LEU A 167 7.14 6.62 -11.64
N GLU A 168 6.72 7.84 -11.93
CA GLU A 168 6.82 8.95 -11.01
C GLU A 168 6.00 8.68 -9.76
N ASN A 169 6.66 8.87 -8.66
CA ASN A 169 6.16 8.51 -7.37
C ASN A 169 6.44 9.64 -6.41
N GLU A 170 5.49 10.53 -6.35
CA GLU A 170 5.57 11.72 -5.50
C GLU A 170 5.43 11.39 -4.00
N ILE A 171 5.33 10.11 -3.61
CA ILE A 171 5.12 9.75 -2.21
C ILE A 171 6.25 10.21 -1.30
N PHE A 172 7.50 10.05 -1.71
CA PHE A 172 8.64 10.49 -0.89
C PHE A 172 8.74 12.01 -0.83
N LYS A 173 8.45 12.70 -1.92
CA LYS A 173 8.38 14.16 -1.97
C LYS A 173 7.25 14.68 -1.10
N SER A 174 6.07 14.07 -1.19
CA SER A 174 4.92 14.39 -0.32
C SER A 174 5.29 14.27 1.16
N ALA A 175 5.99 13.19 1.53
CA ALA A 175 6.42 12.97 2.90
C ALA A 175 7.44 14.01 3.39
N VAL A 176 8.41 14.39 2.55
CA VAL A 176 9.39 15.45 2.90
C VAL A 176 8.72 16.80 3.08
N GLU A 177 7.71 17.10 2.25
CA GLU A 177 6.97 18.37 2.32
C GLU A 177 5.98 18.43 3.49
N TYR A 178 5.61 17.29 4.07
CA TYR A 178 4.77 17.24 5.26
C TYR A 178 5.41 17.95 6.46
N PHE A 179 6.74 17.93 6.57
CA PHE A 179 7.51 18.52 7.68
C PHE A 179 8.01 19.94 7.40
N LYS A 180 7.64 20.56 6.29
CA LYS A 180 7.99 21.93 5.93
C LYS A 180 6.84 22.90 6.20
#